data_7864b86ce86a814282f84a487e588599
#
_entry.id   7864b86ce86a814282f84a487e588599
#
_cell.length_a   1.000
_cell.length_b   1.000
_cell.length_c   1.000
_cell.angle_alpha   90.00
_cell.angle_beta   90.00
_cell.angle_gamma   90.00
#
_symmetry.space_group_name_H-M   'P 1'
#
loop_
_entity.id
_entity.type
_entity.pdbx_description
1 polymer ?
#
loop_
_entity_poly.entity_id
_entity_poly.type
_entity_poly.pdbx_seq_one_letter_code
_entity_poly.pdbx_strand_id
1 'polypeptide(L)'
;GIDQEANLVVASRKEAMALRRRQFFFGQDRDGNNLLYEGVIAEARVVSTIRTGIFVELFGVEAFISSQELSYQRILDATTAYVPGQRVLVKVLSLIRGPSQSVQVMLSVKQTQRNPYDSIVEKYIPGNHYIGTVTMVDVNGVFVALDGGVDCLCMYPARGIPLIGSRVTVRIHKADPETRRVNGDIIHTAGRIE
;
A
#
# COMPACT_ATOMS: atom_id res chain seq x y z
N GLY A 1 -27.70 -22.66 -10.18
CA GLY A 1 -28.91 -23.46 -10.08
C GLY A 1 -28.66 -24.70 -9.22
N ILE A 2 -29.71 -25.18 -8.57
CA ILE A 2 -29.68 -26.43 -7.79
C ILE A 2 -30.60 -27.38 -8.54
N ASP A 3 -30.06 -28.51 -8.99
CA ASP A 3 -30.82 -29.63 -9.54
C ASP A 3 -30.99 -30.67 -8.43
N GLN A 4 -32.20 -30.73 -7.89
CA GLN A 4 -32.51 -31.64 -6.76
C GLN A 4 -32.63 -33.10 -7.20
N GLU A 5 -32.99 -33.36 -8.47
CA GLU A 5 -33.11 -34.74 -8.99
C GLU A 5 -31.72 -35.32 -9.28
N ALA A 6 -30.80 -34.51 -9.79
CA ALA A 6 -29.42 -34.97 -10.07
C ALA A 6 -28.47 -34.78 -8.89
N ASN A 7 -28.92 -34.24 -7.77
CA ASN A 7 -28.10 -33.85 -6.60
C ASN A 7 -26.89 -33.00 -6.99
N LEU A 8 -27.08 -32.13 -7.98
CA LEU A 8 -26.04 -31.30 -8.59
C LEU A 8 -26.23 -29.81 -8.28
N VAL A 9 -25.17 -29.15 -7.82
CA VAL A 9 -25.10 -27.70 -7.63
C VAL A 9 -24.23 -27.08 -8.73
N VAL A 10 -24.84 -26.34 -9.63
CA VAL A 10 -24.12 -25.56 -10.65
C VAL A 10 -23.95 -24.12 -10.15
N ALA A 11 -22.70 -23.73 -9.92
CA ALA A 11 -22.34 -22.38 -9.50
C ALA A 11 -21.54 -21.67 -10.61
N SER A 12 -21.97 -20.48 -10.98
CA SER A 12 -21.25 -19.61 -11.92
C SER A 12 -20.54 -18.50 -11.17
N ARG A 13 -19.19 -18.49 -11.17
CA ARG A 13 -18.40 -17.41 -10.59
C ARG A 13 -18.71 -16.08 -11.27
N LYS A 14 -18.87 -16.05 -12.60
CA LYS A 14 -19.17 -14.86 -13.38
C LYS A 14 -20.49 -14.21 -12.94
N GLU A 15 -21.53 -15.01 -12.76
CA GLU A 15 -22.85 -14.52 -12.29
C GLU A 15 -22.78 -14.05 -10.85
N ALA A 16 -22.11 -14.78 -9.97
CA ALA A 16 -21.93 -14.39 -8.58
C ALA A 16 -21.18 -13.04 -8.47
N MET A 17 -20.14 -12.84 -9.27
CA MET A 17 -19.41 -11.56 -9.33
C MET A 17 -20.27 -10.43 -9.88
N ALA A 18 -21.10 -10.69 -10.91
CA ALA A 18 -22.02 -9.70 -11.47
C ALA A 18 -23.09 -9.29 -10.44
N LEU A 19 -23.66 -10.24 -9.70
CA LEU A 19 -24.61 -9.97 -8.63
C LEU A 19 -23.97 -9.14 -7.50
N ARG A 20 -22.77 -9.50 -7.03
CA ARG A 20 -22.05 -8.74 -6.02
C ARG A 20 -21.77 -7.32 -6.49
N ARG A 21 -21.27 -7.14 -7.72
CA ARG A 21 -21.02 -5.83 -8.30
C ARG A 21 -22.31 -4.98 -8.31
N ARG A 22 -23.43 -5.54 -8.79
CA ARG A 22 -24.71 -4.83 -8.79
C ARG A 22 -25.15 -4.43 -7.39
N GLN A 23 -25.04 -5.36 -6.43
CA GLN A 23 -25.46 -5.13 -5.04
C GLN A 23 -24.63 -4.04 -4.37
N PHE A 24 -23.31 -4.07 -4.46
CA PHE A 24 -22.46 -3.16 -3.69
C PHE A 24 -22.18 -1.84 -4.41
N PHE A 25 -22.00 -1.85 -5.72
CA PHE A 25 -21.67 -0.63 -6.46
C PHE A 25 -22.90 0.18 -6.89
N PHE A 26 -24.06 -0.44 -7.00
CA PHE A 26 -25.30 0.21 -7.44
C PHE A 26 -26.44 0.06 -6.43
N GLY A 27 -26.22 -0.67 -5.35
CA GLY A 27 -27.17 -0.81 -4.25
C GLY A 27 -27.16 0.40 -3.32
N GLN A 28 -28.29 0.61 -2.68
CA GLN A 28 -28.47 1.66 -1.68
C GLN A 28 -28.88 1.04 -0.34
N ASP A 29 -28.60 1.74 0.74
CA ASP A 29 -29.08 1.43 2.07
C ASP A 29 -30.57 1.85 2.23
N ARG A 30 -31.11 1.70 3.47
CA ARG A 30 -32.50 2.07 3.78
C ARG A 30 -32.77 3.57 3.67
N ASP A 31 -31.72 4.38 3.76
CA ASP A 31 -31.78 5.84 3.71
C ASP A 31 -31.50 6.38 2.31
N GLY A 32 -31.29 5.50 1.31
CA GLY A 32 -31.04 5.85 -0.08
C GLY A 32 -29.57 6.19 -0.39
N ASN A 33 -28.65 5.99 0.55
CA ASN A 33 -27.23 6.22 0.31
C ASN A 33 -26.60 5.01 -0.40
N ASN A 34 -25.63 5.27 -1.27
CA ASN A 34 -24.89 4.19 -1.92
C ASN A 34 -24.10 3.37 -0.89
N LEU A 35 -24.19 2.04 -0.97
CA LEU A 35 -23.44 1.12 -0.09
C LEU A 35 -21.94 1.28 -0.23
N LEU A 36 -21.43 1.58 -1.43
CA LEU A 36 -20.03 1.84 -1.68
C LEU A 36 -19.87 3.27 -2.23
N TYR A 37 -18.96 4.04 -1.59
CA TYR A 37 -18.67 5.43 -1.93
C TYR A 37 -17.20 5.76 -1.68
N GLU A 38 -16.74 6.89 -2.18
CA GLU A 38 -15.37 7.36 -1.97
C GLU A 38 -15.09 7.62 -0.49
N GLY A 39 -13.94 7.13 -0.01
CA GLY A 39 -13.53 7.21 1.39
C GLY A 39 -13.90 5.99 2.24
N VAL A 40 -14.81 5.11 1.78
CA VAL A 40 -15.16 3.90 2.53
C VAL A 40 -13.98 2.91 2.57
N ILE A 41 -13.87 2.21 3.70
CA ILE A 41 -12.90 1.10 3.85
C ILE A 41 -13.66 -0.21 3.71
N ALA A 42 -13.14 -1.09 2.88
CA ALA A 42 -13.71 -2.40 2.61
C ALA A 42 -12.63 -3.47 2.51
N GLU A 43 -13.01 -4.73 2.65
CA GLU A 43 -12.12 -5.86 2.46
C GLU A 43 -12.11 -6.29 1.00
N ALA A 44 -10.94 -6.35 0.38
CA ALA A 44 -10.69 -6.88 -0.94
C ALA A 44 -9.83 -8.13 -0.89
N ARG A 45 -9.92 -8.97 -1.93
CA ARG A 45 -9.13 -10.20 -2.05
C ARG A 45 -8.05 -10.01 -3.12
N VAL A 46 -6.80 -10.32 -2.81
CA VAL A 46 -5.70 -10.34 -3.77
C VAL A 46 -5.93 -11.46 -4.80
N VAL A 47 -5.97 -11.11 -6.06
CA VAL A 47 -6.15 -12.04 -7.19
C VAL A 47 -4.81 -12.46 -7.75
N SER A 48 -3.92 -11.49 -7.99
CA SER A 48 -2.56 -11.72 -8.47
C SER A 48 -1.63 -10.61 -8.00
N THR A 49 -0.34 -10.89 -8.05
CA THR A 49 0.72 -9.97 -7.64
C THR A 49 1.73 -9.82 -8.77
N ILE A 50 2.20 -8.60 -8.99
CA ILE A 50 3.30 -8.26 -9.87
C ILE A 50 4.28 -7.36 -9.12
N ARG A 51 5.50 -7.21 -9.61
CA ARG A 51 6.54 -6.41 -8.95
C ARG A 51 6.08 -5.00 -8.58
N THR A 52 5.31 -4.35 -9.45
CA THR A 52 4.87 -2.95 -9.30
C THR A 52 3.57 -2.77 -8.55
N GLY A 53 2.89 -3.83 -8.10
CA GLY A 53 1.62 -3.76 -7.38
C GLY A 53 0.86 -5.07 -7.32
N ILE A 54 -0.41 -4.96 -6.95
CA ILE A 54 -1.30 -6.11 -6.82
C ILE A 54 -2.61 -5.87 -7.56
N PHE A 55 -3.21 -6.95 -8.05
CA PHE A 55 -4.61 -6.95 -8.50
C PHE A 55 -5.48 -7.50 -7.39
N VAL A 56 -6.55 -6.79 -7.09
CA VAL A 56 -7.51 -7.17 -6.05
C VAL A 56 -8.92 -7.25 -6.62
N GLU A 57 -9.73 -8.13 -6.06
CA GLU A 57 -11.17 -8.20 -6.32
C GLU A 57 -11.92 -7.55 -5.16
N LEU A 58 -12.71 -6.52 -5.44
CA LEU A 58 -13.60 -5.85 -4.52
C LEU A 58 -15.04 -6.04 -5.01
N PHE A 59 -15.83 -6.86 -4.34
CA PHE A 59 -17.24 -7.12 -4.65
C PHE A 59 -17.56 -7.39 -6.13
N GLY A 60 -16.71 -8.21 -6.79
CA GLY A 60 -16.87 -8.60 -8.18
C GLY A 60 -16.29 -7.63 -9.21
N VAL A 61 -15.53 -6.63 -8.77
CA VAL A 61 -14.76 -5.71 -9.61
C VAL A 61 -13.28 -5.94 -9.33
N GLU A 62 -12.50 -6.14 -10.39
CA GLU A 62 -11.03 -6.23 -10.28
C GLU A 62 -10.42 -4.83 -10.45
N ALA A 63 -9.46 -4.51 -9.58
CA ALA A 63 -8.73 -3.26 -9.60
C ALA A 63 -7.24 -3.48 -9.35
N PHE A 64 -6.40 -2.65 -9.96
CA PHE A 64 -4.97 -2.62 -9.70
C PHE A 64 -4.63 -1.60 -8.63
N ILE A 65 -3.78 -2.01 -7.67
CA ILE A 65 -3.22 -1.13 -6.64
C ILE A 65 -1.71 -1.11 -6.85
N SER A 66 -1.16 0.06 -7.17
CA SER A 66 0.27 0.24 -7.35
C SER A 66 1.03 0.11 -6.02
N SER A 67 2.32 -0.23 -6.08
CA SER A 67 3.19 -0.33 -4.89
C SER A 67 3.19 0.95 -4.04
N GLN A 68 2.99 2.11 -4.65
CA GLN A 68 2.88 3.40 -3.96
C GLN A 68 1.62 3.54 -3.11
N GLU A 69 0.54 2.82 -3.45
CA GLU A 69 -0.72 2.80 -2.71
C GLU A 69 -0.84 1.60 -1.75
N LEU A 70 0.18 0.72 -1.71
CA LEU A 70 0.21 -0.42 -0.79
C LEU A 70 0.76 -0.05 0.59
N SER A 71 1.77 0.81 0.64
CA SER A 71 2.45 1.20 1.89
C SER A 71 2.96 2.63 1.83
N TYR A 72 3.11 3.25 2.99
CA TYR A 72 3.86 4.50 3.14
C TYR A 72 5.37 4.28 3.00
N GLN A 73 5.85 3.09 3.38
CA GLN A 73 7.22 2.65 3.11
C GLN A 73 7.35 2.16 1.66
N ARG A 74 8.57 2.32 1.11
CA ARG A 74 8.84 1.91 -0.26
C ARG A 74 8.85 0.39 -0.39
N ILE A 75 7.98 -0.13 -1.25
CA ILE A 75 7.95 -1.56 -1.63
C ILE A 75 8.63 -1.68 -2.98
N LEU A 76 9.77 -2.40 -3.02
CA LEU A 76 10.53 -2.64 -4.25
C LEU A 76 9.90 -3.74 -5.11
N ASP A 77 9.31 -4.73 -4.44
CA ASP A 77 8.67 -5.87 -5.07
C ASP A 77 7.43 -6.28 -4.25
N ALA A 78 6.25 -6.04 -4.81
CA ALA A 78 5.00 -6.36 -4.14
C ALA A 78 4.74 -7.87 -4.03
N THR A 79 5.42 -8.70 -4.85
CA THR A 79 5.28 -10.17 -4.80
C THR A 79 5.85 -10.77 -3.52
N THR A 80 6.77 -10.08 -2.85
CA THR A 80 7.34 -10.51 -1.57
C THR A 80 6.46 -10.18 -0.37
N ALA A 81 5.58 -9.18 -0.51
CA ALA A 81 4.74 -8.67 0.58
C ALA A 81 3.30 -9.18 0.53
N TYR A 82 2.81 -9.58 -0.64
CA TYR A 82 1.43 -10.00 -0.86
C TYR A 82 1.36 -11.31 -1.64
N VAL A 83 0.37 -12.14 -1.28
CA VAL A 83 0.15 -13.43 -1.95
C VAL A 83 -1.29 -13.54 -2.48
N PRO A 84 -1.50 -14.20 -3.64
CA PRO A 84 -2.85 -14.45 -4.15
C PRO A 84 -3.72 -15.18 -3.12
N GLY A 85 -4.98 -14.75 -3.00
CA GLY A 85 -5.92 -15.27 -2.00
C GLY A 85 -5.96 -14.50 -0.69
N GLN A 86 -4.92 -13.71 -0.37
CA GLN A 86 -4.88 -12.87 0.83
C GLN A 86 -6.02 -11.84 0.82
N ARG A 87 -6.57 -11.56 2.00
CA ARG A 87 -7.52 -10.48 2.22
C ARG A 87 -6.81 -9.24 2.73
N VAL A 88 -7.15 -8.10 2.16
CA VAL A 88 -6.55 -6.80 2.50
C VAL A 88 -7.64 -5.76 2.68
N LEU A 89 -7.47 -4.89 3.65
CA LEU A 89 -8.33 -3.71 3.76
C LEU A 89 -7.89 -2.67 2.73
N VAL A 90 -8.86 -2.09 2.05
CA VAL A 90 -8.65 -1.05 1.05
C VAL A 90 -9.59 0.13 1.30
N LYS A 91 -9.09 1.34 1.09
CA LYS A 91 -9.89 2.55 1.05
C LYS A 91 -10.21 2.88 -0.40
N VAL A 92 -11.46 3.17 -0.68
CA VAL A 92 -11.90 3.62 -2.00
C VAL A 92 -11.49 5.09 -2.18
N LEU A 93 -10.59 5.36 -3.13
CA LEU A 93 -10.11 6.71 -3.43
C LEU A 93 -10.98 7.41 -4.45
N SER A 94 -11.42 6.67 -5.47
CA SER A 94 -12.29 7.16 -6.54
C SER A 94 -13.18 6.04 -7.04
N LEU A 95 -14.41 6.38 -7.38
CA LEU A 95 -15.40 5.43 -7.86
C LEU A 95 -16.22 6.04 -9.00
N ILE A 96 -16.03 5.52 -10.21
CA ILE A 96 -16.76 5.94 -11.41
C ILE A 96 -17.70 4.82 -11.83
N ARG A 97 -18.99 5.15 -11.88
CA ARG A 97 -20.04 4.27 -12.38
C ARG A 97 -20.35 4.66 -13.82
N GLY A 98 -20.09 3.75 -14.75
CA GLY A 98 -20.34 3.96 -16.18
C GLY A 98 -21.60 3.24 -16.66
N PRO A 99 -21.90 3.37 -17.97
CA PRO A 99 -23.01 2.68 -18.61
C PRO A 99 -22.85 1.16 -18.55
N SER A 100 -23.96 0.44 -18.69
CA SER A 100 -23.98 -1.05 -18.68
C SER A 100 -23.39 -1.67 -17.41
N GLN A 101 -23.49 -0.97 -16.26
CA GLN A 101 -22.94 -1.39 -14.97
C GLN A 101 -21.41 -1.57 -15.00
N SER A 102 -20.71 -0.84 -15.86
CA SER A 102 -19.27 -0.75 -15.80
C SER A 102 -18.85 0.05 -14.57
N VAL A 103 -17.74 -0.34 -13.95
CA VAL A 103 -17.20 0.31 -12.75
C VAL A 103 -15.70 0.45 -12.89
N GLN A 104 -15.22 1.64 -12.60
CA GLN A 104 -13.79 1.90 -12.40
C GLN A 104 -13.60 2.36 -10.95
N VAL A 105 -12.66 1.73 -10.26
CA VAL A 105 -12.37 2.04 -8.85
C VAL A 105 -10.88 2.19 -8.65
N MET A 106 -10.48 3.22 -7.92
CA MET A 106 -9.12 3.40 -7.42
C MET A 106 -9.09 3.09 -5.93
N LEU A 107 -8.14 2.28 -5.53
CA LEU A 107 -8.04 1.74 -4.17
C LEU A 107 -6.66 2.03 -3.57
N SER A 108 -6.61 2.16 -2.26
CA SER A 108 -5.38 2.31 -1.49
C SER A 108 -5.41 1.42 -0.24
N VAL A 109 -4.37 0.64 -0.05
CA VAL A 109 -4.14 -0.11 1.20
C VAL A 109 -3.54 0.83 2.25
N LYS A 110 -2.55 1.64 1.89
CA LYS A 110 -1.86 2.53 2.85
C LYS A 110 -2.79 3.49 3.58
N GLN A 111 -3.83 3.99 2.88
CA GLN A 111 -4.76 4.96 3.47
C GLN A 111 -5.79 4.33 4.42
N THR A 112 -5.76 3.02 4.63
CA THR A 112 -6.51 2.36 5.72
C THR A 112 -5.80 2.49 7.07
N GLN A 113 -4.53 2.88 7.07
CA GLN A 113 -3.70 3.08 8.24
C GLN A 113 -3.43 4.57 8.47
N ARG A 114 -3.06 4.91 9.71
CA ARG A 114 -2.62 6.26 10.02
C ARG A 114 -1.35 6.59 9.24
N ASN A 115 -1.33 7.78 8.62
CA ASN A 115 -0.15 8.24 7.91
C ASN A 115 0.99 8.54 8.89
N PRO A 116 2.13 7.84 8.82
CA PRO A 116 3.25 8.05 9.74
C PRO A 116 3.90 9.44 9.58
N TYR A 117 3.69 10.09 8.42
CA TYR A 117 4.25 11.42 8.16
C TYR A 117 3.49 12.55 8.85
N ASP A 118 2.29 12.30 9.40
CA ASP A 118 1.51 13.34 10.11
C ASP A 118 2.20 13.79 11.42
N SER A 119 3.08 12.98 11.97
CA SER A 119 3.82 13.26 13.23
C SER A 119 5.35 13.25 13.05
N ILE A 120 5.86 13.38 11.83
CA ILE A 120 7.31 13.27 11.59
C ILE A 120 8.14 14.36 12.27
N VAL A 121 7.60 15.58 12.34
CA VAL A 121 8.31 16.72 12.94
C VAL A 121 8.47 16.54 14.46
N GLU A 122 7.47 15.96 15.11
CA GLU A 122 7.50 15.65 16.53
C GLU A 122 8.46 14.49 16.84
N LYS A 123 8.51 13.51 15.94
CA LYS A 123 9.28 12.28 16.13
C LYS A 123 10.74 12.43 15.70
N TYR A 124 11.00 13.10 14.57
CA TYR A 124 12.33 13.20 13.98
C TYR A 124 12.88 14.61 14.06
N ILE A 125 13.51 14.90 15.18
CA ILE A 125 14.06 16.23 15.50
C ILE A 125 15.38 16.42 14.75
N PRO A 126 15.57 17.53 13.98
CA PRO A 126 16.82 17.85 13.35
C PRO A 126 18.00 17.87 14.34
N GLY A 127 19.13 17.31 13.93
CA GLY A 127 20.33 17.16 14.75
C GLY A 127 20.38 15.88 15.58
N ASN A 128 19.24 15.24 15.86
CA ASN A 128 19.20 13.98 16.61
C ASN A 128 19.57 12.77 15.74
N HIS A 129 19.94 11.69 16.41
CA HIS A 129 20.37 10.43 15.82
C HIS A 129 19.29 9.38 15.96
N TYR A 130 19.03 8.65 14.88
CA TYR A 130 18.05 7.57 14.84
C TYR A 130 18.63 6.34 14.17
N ILE A 131 18.20 5.17 14.60
CA ILE A 131 18.61 3.91 13.99
C ILE A 131 17.59 3.55 12.91
N GLY A 132 18.09 3.09 11.76
CA GLY A 132 17.26 2.60 10.68
C GLY A 132 17.91 1.46 9.92
N THR A 133 17.20 0.93 8.93
CA THR A 133 17.67 -0.14 8.05
C THR A 133 17.71 0.37 6.61
N VAL A 134 18.82 0.12 5.93
CA VAL A 134 18.98 0.48 4.52
C VAL A 134 18.02 -0.36 3.68
N THR A 135 17.10 0.31 2.97
CA THR A 135 16.09 -0.35 2.12
C THR A 135 16.43 -0.27 0.65
N MET A 136 17.10 0.80 0.24
CA MET A 136 17.46 1.00 -1.17
C MET A 136 18.67 1.93 -1.30
N VAL A 137 19.42 1.72 -2.36
CA VAL A 137 20.53 2.60 -2.81
C VAL A 137 20.26 2.94 -4.28
N ASP A 138 20.12 4.22 -4.60
CA ASP A 138 19.91 4.69 -5.98
C ASP A 138 20.67 6.01 -6.22
N VAL A 139 20.57 6.55 -7.44
CA VAL A 139 21.27 7.79 -7.85
C VAL A 139 21.01 9.01 -6.96
N ASN A 140 19.92 9.03 -6.20
CA ASN A 140 19.55 10.13 -5.31
C ASN A 140 20.19 9.98 -3.92
N GLY A 141 20.67 8.79 -3.57
CA GLY A 141 21.28 8.51 -2.27
C GLY A 141 20.85 7.16 -1.69
N VAL A 142 20.94 7.07 -0.38
CA VAL A 142 20.62 5.87 0.41
C VAL A 142 19.30 6.07 1.13
N PHE A 143 18.33 5.19 0.88
CA PHE A 143 17.06 5.19 1.60
C PHE A 143 17.16 4.31 2.84
N VAL A 144 16.81 4.88 3.96
CA VAL A 144 16.85 4.24 5.27
C VAL A 144 15.45 4.25 5.88
N ALA A 145 14.89 3.06 6.10
CA ALA A 145 13.64 2.93 6.83
C ALA A 145 13.89 3.18 8.32
N LEU A 146 13.24 4.20 8.86
CA LEU A 146 13.23 4.55 10.27
C LEU A 146 12.03 3.89 10.98
N ASP A 147 12.08 3.84 12.30
CA ASP A 147 10.98 3.30 13.09
C ASP A 147 9.68 4.10 12.86
N GLY A 148 8.55 3.36 12.69
CA GLY A 148 7.24 3.95 12.48
C GLY A 148 6.86 4.21 11.03
N GLY A 149 7.56 3.59 10.08
CA GLY A 149 7.12 3.56 8.68
C GLY A 149 7.53 4.77 7.85
N VAL A 150 8.58 5.47 8.24
CA VAL A 150 9.11 6.65 7.56
C VAL A 150 10.43 6.32 6.88
N ASP A 151 10.58 6.69 5.61
CA ASP A 151 11.84 6.60 4.89
C ASP A 151 12.62 7.91 5.00
N CYS A 152 13.91 7.80 5.36
CA CYS A 152 14.87 8.90 5.36
C CYS A 152 15.78 8.78 4.12
N LEU A 153 15.85 9.85 3.34
CA LEU A 153 16.82 9.96 2.26
C LEU A 153 18.13 10.52 2.82
N CYS A 154 19.18 9.71 2.77
CA CYS A 154 20.52 10.07 3.19
C CYS A 154 21.43 10.28 1.98
N MET A 155 22.31 11.27 2.08
CA MET A 155 23.40 11.41 1.11
C MET A 155 24.36 10.21 1.19
N TYR A 156 25.07 9.95 0.10
CA TYR A 156 26.11 8.92 0.11
C TYR A 156 27.16 9.22 1.18
N PRO A 157 27.45 8.26 2.07
CA PRO A 157 28.50 8.44 3.06
C PRO A 157 29.88 8.51 2.37
N ALA A 158 30.79 9.30 2.93
CA ALA A 158 32.15 9.47 2.40
C ALA A 158 32.99 8.17 2.43
N ARG A 159 32.61 7.20 3.24
CA ARG A 159 33.33 5.92 3.41
C ARG A 159 32.41 4.75 3.14
N GLY A 160 32.45 4.29 1.89
CA GLY A 160 31.74 3.09 1.45
C GLY A 160 30.20 3.22 1.43
N ILE A 161 29.57 2.47 0.57
CA ILE A 161 28.11 2.42 0.45
C ILE A 161 27.60 1.28 1.34
N PRO A 162 26.63 1.53 2.25
CA PRO A 162 26.09 0.47 3.08
C PRO A 162 25.24 -0.49 2.25
N LEU A 163 25.34 -1.77 2.53
CA LEU A 163 24.53 -2.80 1.87
C LEU A 163 23.05 -2.68 2.27
N ILE A 164 22.16 -3.04 1.34
CA ILE A 164 20.72 -3.17 1.63
C ILE A 164 20.54 -4.18 2.78
N GLY A 165 19.68 -3.82 3.74
CA GLY A 165 19.46 -4.60 4.97
C GLY A 165 20.41 -4.25 6.13
N SER A 166 21.46 -3.45 5.91
CA SER A 166 22.35 -3.01 6.99
C SER A 166 21.64 -2.07 7.96
N ARG A 167 21.94 -2.21 9.26
CA ARG A 167 21.51 -1.23 10.27
C ARG A 167 22.48 -0.06 10.27
N VAL A 168 21.91 1.14 10.23
CA VAL A 168 22.68 2.39 10.20
C VAL A 168 22.15 3.37 11.24
N THR A 169 23.02 4.26 11.69
CA THR A 169 22.62 5.41 12.49
C THR A 169 22.59 6.64 11.58
N VAL A 170 21.47 7.31 11.55
CA VAL A 170 21.19 8.49 10.74
C VAL A 170 21.07 9.71 11.63
N ARG A 171 21.75 10.80 11.28
CA ARG A 171 21.52 12.12 11.85
C ARG A 171 20.53 12.86 10.96
N ILE A 172 19.40 13.28 11.52
CA ILE A 172 18.36 14.00 10.78
C ILE A 172 18.80 15.45 10.51
N HIS A 173 18.67 15.90 9.27
CA HIS A 173 18.86 17.30 8.88
C HIS A 173 17.54 18.06 8.86
N LYS A 174 16.53 17.46 8.22
CA LYS A 174 15.22 18.06 8.04
C LYS A 174 14.14 16.99 8.03
N ALA A 175 13.04 17.25 8.73
CA ALA A 175 11.79 16.53 8.60
C ALA A 175 10.71 17.50 8.11
N ASP A 176 10.13 17.23 6.94
CA ASP A 176 9.20 18.11 6.25
C ASP A 176 7.86 17.39 6.05
N PRO A 177 6.81 17.77 6.80
CA PRO A 177 5.51 17.11 6.72
C PRO A 177 4.77 17.44 5.42
N GLU A 178 4.99 18.62 4.82
CA GLU A 178 4.31 19.03 3.60
C GLU A 178 4.79 18.20 2.40
N THR A 179 6.11 18.05 2.26
CA THR A 179 6.71 17.23 1.20
C THR A 179 6.77 15.75 1.56
N ARG A 180 6.44 15.38 2.82
CA ARG A 180 6.55 14.03 3.37
C ARG A 180 7.95 13.43 3.20
N ARG A 181 8.96 14.24 3.50
CA ARG A 181 10.37 13.89 3.35
C ARG A 181 11.12 14.05 4.65
N VAL A 182 11.95 13.06 4.95
CA VAL A 182 12.97 13.15 5.99
C VAL A 182 14.33 13.02 5.31
N ASN A 183 15.22 13.94 5.57
CA ASN A 183 16.57 13.95 5.04
C ASN A 183 17.59 13.88 6.18
N GLY A 184 18.69 13.19 5.95
CA GLY A 184 19.75 13.04 6.93
C GLY A 184 21.05 12.52 6.34
N ASP A 185 22.02 12.26 7.22
CA ASP A 185 23.30 11.66 6.90
C ASP A 185 23.49 10.36 7.68
N ILE A 186 24.10 9.38 7.03
CA ILE A 186 24.56 8.16 7.70
C ILE A 186 25.86 8.47 8.42
N ILE A 187 25.85 8.39 9.75
CA ILE A 187 27.03 8.65 10.60
C ILE A 187 27.72 7.38 11.07
N HIS A 188 26.98 6.26 11.11
CA HIS A 188 27.55 4.97 11.50
C HIS A 188 26.81 3.83 10.79
N THR A 189 27.57 2.82 10.36
CA THR A 189 27.04 1.59 9.75
C THR A 189 27.43 0.41 10.60
N ALA A 190 26.46 -0.31 11.14
CA ALA A 190 26.68 -1.58 11.82
C ALA A 190 26.63 -2.69 10.76
N GLY A 191 27.80 -3.17 10.29
CA GLY A 191 27.90 -4.23 9.31
C GLY A 191 28.94 -3.96 8.21
N ARG A 192 29.00 -4.85 7.20
CA ARG A 192 29.90 -4.72 6.05
C ARG A 192 29.50 -3.53 5.18
N ILE A 193 30.49 -2.78 4.75
CA ILE A 193 30.44 -1.77 3.69
C ILE A 193 31.11 -2.39 2.46
N GLU A 194 30.57 -2.17 1.27
CA GLU A 194 31.29 -2.39 0.00
C GLU A 194 32.16 -1.19 -0.37
#